data_091288b9f480148c920b442116e2324b
#
_entry.id   091288b9f480148c920b442116e2324b
#
_cell.length_a   1.000
_cell.length_b   1.000
_cell.length_c   1.000
_cell.angle_alpha   90.00
_cell.angle_beta   90.00
_cell.angle_gamma   90.00
#
_symmetry.space_group_name_H-M   'P 1'
#
loop_
_entity.id
_entity.type
_entity.pdbx_description
1 polymer ?
#
loop_
_entity_poly.entity_id
_entity_poly.type
_entity_poly.pdbx_seq_one_letter_code
_entity_poly.pdbx_strand_id
1 'polypeptide(L)'
;SREDGAIGIKEGVVRDIAVISRVNRPVCFVITGFKKDQHGHTFATLSRKNAQIKCMNQHIRNLKVGDVINAKVTHLEPFGAFVDIGCGIVSLLPIDTISISRIEHPRERFSVGMDIKAVVKSIENERISLTHKELLGTWEENIEYFSVGETVAGIVRSIEEYGAFIELAPNLAGLAEPKEEIKPG
;
A
#
# COMPACT_ATOMS: atom_id res chain seq x y z
N SER A 1 19.25 6.30 20.89
CA SER A 1 19.42 4.91 21.34
C SER A 1 18.77 3.97 20.32
N ARG A 2 19.09 2.68 20.35
CA ARG A 2 18.46 1.64 19.51
C ARG A 2 16.92 1.64 19.70
N GLU A 3 16.46 1.81 20.91
CA GLU A 3 15.03 1.83 21.28
C GLU A 3 14.27 3.01 20.68
N ASP A 4 14.97 4.09 20.35
CA ASP A 4 14.39 5.28 19.69
C ASP A 4 14.22 5.09 18.17
N GLY A 5 14.70 3.99 17.62
CA GLY A 5 14.68 3.69 16.19
C GLY A 5 13.30 3.37 15.65
N ALA A 6 12.42 2.71 16.40
CA ALA A 6 11.02 2.45 16.03
C ALA A 6 10.20 1.93 17.22
N ILE A 7 8.87 1.99 17.11
CA ILE A 7 7.94 1.30 18.01
C ILE A 7 8.18 -0.22 17.90
N GLY A 8 8.10 -0.93 19.01
CA GLY A 8 8.20 -2.40 19.07
C GLY A 8 9.61 -2.96 19.12
N ILE A 9 10.66 -2.14 19.01
CA ILE A 9 12.06 -2.62 19.14
C ILE A 9 12.37 -3.02 20.58
N LYS A 10 11.95 -2.21 21.55
CA LYS A 10 12.16 -2.51 22.97
C LYS A 10 11.45 -3.79 23.39
N GLU A 11 10.25 -3.98 22.89
CA GLU A 11 9.36 -5.12 23.15
C GLU A 11 9.77 -6.37 22.35
N GLY A 12 10.78 -6.28 21.46
CA GLY A 12 11.26 -7.38 20.63
C GLY A 12 10.32 -7.77 19.47
N VAL A 13 9.22 -7.03 19.26
CA VAL A 13 8.24 -7.27 18.18
C VAL A 13 8.83 -6.88 16.83
N VAL A 14 9.65 -5.84 16.80
CA VAL A 14 10.32 -5.34 15.58
C VAL A 14 11.80 -5.61 15.67
N ARG A 15 12.36 -6.28 14.65
CA ARG A 15 13.78 -6.61 14.56
C ARG A 15 14.62 -5.41 14.14
N ASP A 16 15.93 -5.44 14.47
CA ASP A 16 16.91 -4.39 14.12
C ASP A 16 16.95 -4.07 12.62
N ILE A 17 16.64 -5.04 11.77
CA ILE A 17 16.56 -4.85 10.32
C ILE A 17 15.62 -3.69 9.94
N ALA A 18 14.57 -3.45 10.72
CA ALA A 18 13.64 -2.34 10.51
C ALA A 18 14.28 -0.96 10.72
N VAL A 19 15.39 -0.88 11.46
CA VAL A 19 16.19 0.34 11.63
C VAL A 19 17.27 0.40 10.56
N ILE A 20 18.00 -0.71 10.35
CA ILE A 20 19.11 -0.79 9.38
C ILE A 20 18.61 -0.53 7.96
N SER A 21 17.43 -1.02 7.60
CA SER A 21 16.81 -0.82 6.27
C SER A 21 16.46 0.65 5.98
N ARG A 22 16.57 1.55 6.96
CA ARG A 22 16.31 2.98 6.83
C ARG A 22 17.56 3.83 6.61
N VAL A 23 18.73 3.22 6.63
CA VAL A 23 19.99 3.91 6.29
C VAL A 23 19.89 4.45 4.86
N ASN A 24 20.28 5.71 4.66
CA ASN A 24 20.17 6.47 3.40
C ASN A 24 18.72 6.64 2.87
N ARG A 25 17.72 6.54 3.74
CA ARG A 25 16.32 6.81 3.38
C ARG A 25 15.75 7.92 4.27
N PRO A 26 14.81 8.74 3.77
CA PRO A 26 14.14 9.73 4.58
C PRO A 26 13.33 9.05 5.70
N VAL A 27 13.40 9.61 6.90
CA VAL A 27 12.66 9.15 8.07
C VAL A 27 12.09 10.33 8.84
N CYS A 28 10.90 10.15 9.41
CA CYS A 28 10.32 11.11 10.35
C CYS A 28 10.94 10.92 11.75
N PHE A 29 11.21 12.02 12.44
CA PHE A 29 11.72 12.02 13.81
C PHE A 29 11.24 13.22 14.59
N VAL A 30 11.31 13.14 15.91
CA VAL A 30 11.12 14.23 16.85
C VAL A 30 12.46 14.54 17.50
N ILE A 31 12.81 15.83 17.62
CA ILE A 31 13.96 16.27 18.40
C ILE A 31 13.57 16.12 19.88
N THR A 32 14.31 15.28 20.62
CA THR A 32 14.06 15.01 22.05
C THR A 32 14.93 15.83 22.97
N GLY A 33 15.94 16.51 22.44
CA GLY A 33 16.82 17.37 23.18
C GLY A 33 18.14 17.64 22.45
N PHE A 34 19.01 18.36 23.12
CA PHE A 34 20.37 18.65 22.63
C PHE A 34 21.38 18.16 23.66
N LYS A 35 22.46 17.58 23.17
CA LYS A 35 23.61 17.11 23.97
C LYS A 35 24.87 17.70 23.43
N LYS A 36 25.93 17.76 24.28
CA LYS A 36 27.29 18.12 23.86
C LYS A 36 28.13 16.85 23.78
N ASP A 37 28.99 16.78 22.77
CA ASP A 37 30.00 15.74 22.65
C ASP A 37 31.23 16.04 23.55
N GLN A 38 32.24 15.14 23.51
CA GLN A 38 33.48 15.29 24.28
C GLN A 38 34.32 16.51 23.86
N HIS A 39 34.04 17.07 22.69
CA HIS A 39 34.71 18.25 22.15
C HIS A 39 33.91 19.54 22.31
N GLY A 40 32.74 19.48 23.01
CA GLY A 40 31.88 20.62 23.27
C GLY A 40 30.90 20.97 22.14
N HIS A 41 30.87 20.21 21.02
CA HIS A 41 29.93 20.45 19.93
C HIS A 41 28.53 20.01 20.33
N THR A 42 27.56 20.84 20.04
CA THR A 42 26.15 20.54 20.31
C THR A 42 25.54 19.72 19.17
N PHE A 43 24.88 18.60 19.51
CA PHE A 43 24.11 17.81 18.57
C PHE A 43 22.68 17.53 19.09
N ALA A 44 21.73 17.39 18.17
CA ALA A 44 20.36 17.06 18.49
C ALA A 44 20.20 15.54 18.73
N THR A 45 19.47 15.18 19.78
CA THR A 45 19.00 13.80 19.96
C THR A 45 17.66 13.63 19.28
N LEU A 46 17.50 12.55 18.53
CA LEU A 46 16.34 12.30 17.67
C LEU A 46 15.65 11.00 18.10
N SER A 47 14.32 10.96 18.05
CA SER A 47 13.52 9.77 18.26
C SER A 47 12.53 9.55 17.13
N ARG A 48 12.69 8.48 16.37
CA ARG A 48 11.72 8.02 15.39
C ARG A 48 10.53 7.38 16.08
N LYS A 49 10.76 6.63 17.18
CA LYS A 49 9.70 6.05 18.02
C LYS A 49 8.69 7.12 18.45
N ASN A 50 9.16 8.26 18.96
CA ASN A 50 8.28 9.34 19.39
C ASN A 50 7.52 9.97 18.22
N ALA A 51 8.12 10.07 17.04
CA ALA A 51 7.42 10.52 15.84
C ALA A 51 6.30 9.56 15.46
N GLN A 52 6.53 8.25 15.52
CA GLN A 52 5.52 7.22 15.25
C GLN A 52 4.40 7.24 16.30
N ILE A 53 4.71 7.34 17.58
CA ILE A 53 3.70 7.45 18.65
C ILE A 53 2.83 8.69 18.46
N LYS A 54 3.45 9.83 18.12
CA LYS A 54 2.70 11.07 17.84
C LYS A 54 1.77 10.89 16.64
N CYS A 55 2.24 10.28 15.56
CA CYS A 55 1.44 9.97 14.37
C CYS A 55 0.28 9.03 14.71
N MET A 56 0.54 7.94 15.45
CA MET A 56 -0.50 7.03 15.92
C MET A 56 -1.59 7.76 16.67
N ASN A 57 -1.23 8.60 17.66
CA ASN A 57 -2.19 9.28 18.51
C ASN A 57 -2.98 10.39 17.80
N GLN A 58 -2.35 11.12 16.86
CA GLN A 58 -2.95 12.29 16.21
C GLN A 58 -3.72 11.94 14.94
N HIS A 59 -3.31 10.89 14.21
CA HIS A 59 -3.88 10.55 12.91
C HIS A 59 -4.47 9.15 12.89
N ILE A 60 -3.68 8.13 13.23
CA ILE A 60 -4.07 6.73 13.00
C ILE A 60 -5.24 6.30 13.89
N ARG A 61 -5.21 6.67 15.19
CA ARG A 61 -6.29 6.32 16.14
C ARG A 61 -7.62 7.02 15.87
N ASN A 62 -7.60 8.09 15.08
CA ASN A 62 -8.82 8.82 14.68
C ASN A 62 -9.45 8.28 13.41
N LEU A 63 -8.78 7.36 12.71
CA LEU A 63 -9.30 6.75 11.49
C LEU A 63 -10.53 5.91 11.79
N LYS A 64 -11.47 5.94 10.84
CA LYS A 64 -12.70 5.16 10.86
C LYS A 64 -12.75 4.26 9.62
N VAL A 65 -13.50 3.17 9.72
CA VAL A 65 -13.83 2.34 8.56
C VAL A 65 -14.54 3.20 7.52
N GLY A 66 -14.09 3.14 6.28
CA GLY A 66 -14.55 3.97 5.17
C GLY A 66 -13.72 5.22 4.90
N ASP A 67 -12.81 5.62 5.80
CA ASP A 67 -11.94 6.78 5.56
C ASP A 67 -10.99 6.50 4.40
N VAL A 68 -10.84 7.50 3.51
CA VAL A 68 -9.86 7.48 2.42
C VAL A 68 -8.58 8.15 2.89
N ILE A 69 -7.49 7.40 2.86
CA ILE A 69 -6.17 7.86 3.31
C ILE A 69 -5.15 7.84 2.18
N ASN A 70 -4.15 8.71 2.28
CA ASN A 70 -2.96 8.64 1.42
C ASN A 70 -1.99 7.61 2.00
N ALA A 71 -1.41 6.80 1.15
CA ALA A 71 -0.43 5.79 1.52
C ALA A 71 0.68 5.72 0.47
N LYS A 72 1.87 5.30 0.88
CA LYS A 72 3.01 5.11 -0.01
C LYS A 72 3.40 3.64 -0.06
N VAL A 73 3.48 3.08 -1.25
CA VAL A 73 3.92 1.69 -1.45
C VAL A 73 5.38 1.54 -1.06
N THR A 74 5.66 0.68 -0.09
CA THR A 74 7.01 0.43 0.42
C THR A 74 7.62 -0.88 -0.05
N HIS A 75 6.78 -1.89 -0.22
CA HIS A 75 7.19 -3.24 -0.64
C HIS A 75 6.02 -3.98 -1.31
N LEU A 76 6.33 -4.87 -2.26
CA LEU A 76 5.35 -5.66 -2.99
C LEU A 76 5.69 -7.15 -2.86
N GLU A 77 4.69 -7.93 -2.42
CA GLU A 77 4.73 -9.38 -2.29
C GLU A 77 3.59 -10.02 -3.08
N PRO A 78 3.68 -11.30 -3.46
CA PRO A 78 2.61 -11.97 -4.22
C PRO A 78 1.23 -11.92 -3.52
N PHE A 79 1.20 -11.87 -2.19
CA PHE A 79 -0.04 -11.82 -1.39
C PHE A 79 -0.56 -10.41 -1.13
N GLY A 80 0.17 -9.36 -1.50
CA GLY A 80 -0.27 -7.98 -1.30
C GLY A 80 0.84 -6.94 -1.31
N ALA A 81 0.46 -5.68 -1.08
CA ALA A 81 1.37 -4.55 -1.01
C ALA A 81 1.49 -4.04 0.44
N PHE A 82 2.72 -3.78 0.88
CA PHE A 82 2.97 -3.05 2.12
C PHE A 82 3.00 -1.55 1.82
N VAL A 83 2.23 -0.80 2.57
CA VAL A 83 2.09 0.64 2.38
C VAL A 83 2.33 1.39 3.68
N ASP A 84 3.08 2.50 3.59
CA ASP A 84 3.30 3.44 4.69
C ASP A 84 2.09 4.39 4.75
N ILE A 85 1.37 4.34 5.86
CA ILE A 85 0.18 5.17 6.13
C ILE A 85 0.50 6.41 6.96
N GLY A 86 1.77 6.66 7.19
CA GLY A 86 2.30 7.82 7.91
C GLY A 86 3.44 7.48 8.84
N CYS A 87 4.48 8.31 8.83
CA CYS A 87 5.67 8.23 9.71
C CYS A 87 6.35 6.85 9.75
N GLY A 88 6.26 6.07 8.69
CA GLY A 88 6.82 4.71 8.62
C GLY A 88 5.98 3.67 9.36
N ILE A 89 4.70 3.95 9.59
CA ILE A 89 3.72 2.97 10.08
C ILE A 89 3.22 2.21 8.87
N VAL A 90 3.50 0.91 8.84
CA VAL A 90 3.23 0.07 7.67
C VAL A 90 1.95 -0.72 7.88
N SER A 91 1.07 -0.71 6.88
CA SER A 91 -0.12 -1.53 6.78
C SER A 91 -0.05 -2.46 5.57
N LEU A 92 -0.79 -3.55 5.60
CA LEU A 92 -0.94 -4.48 4.48
C LEU A 92 -2.19 -4.12 3.67
N LEU A 93 -2.03 -4.10 2.36
CA LEU A 93 -3.09 -4.04 1.36
C LEU A 93 -3.09 -5.42 0.65
N PRO A 94 -3.97 -6.34 1.03
CA PRO A 94 -4.03 -7.69 0.45
C PRO A 94 -4.33 -7.66 -1.05
N ILE A 95 -3.85 -8.65 -1.79
CA ILE A 95 -3.97 -8.68 -3.26
C ILE A 95 -5.43 -8.67 -3.74
N ASP A 96 -6.32 -9.33 -3.05
CA ASP A 96 -7.77 -9.38 -3.32
C ASP A 96 -8.50 -8.05 -3.06
N THR A 97 -7.84 -7.10 -2.40
CA THR A 97 -8.36 -5.77 -2.12
C THR A 97 -7.76 -4.68 -3.02
N ILE A 98 -6.86 -5.04 -3.92
CA ILE A 98 -6.22 -4.09 -4.85
C ILE A 98 -7.12 -3.81 -6.05
N SER A 99 -7.71 -4.86 -6.63
CA SER A 99 -8.52 -4.78 -7.85
C SER A 99 -9.62 -5.84 -7.82
N ILE A 100 -10.75 -5.59 -8.48
CA ILE A 100 -11.79 -6.60 -8.73
C ILE A 100 -11.29 -7.60 -9.76
N SER A 101 -10.64 -7.12 -10.82
CA SER A 101 -10.00 -7.99 -11.80
C SER A 101 -8.87 -8.76 -11.14
N ARG A 102 -8.81 -10.05 -11.38
CA ARG A 102 -7.76 -10.92 -10.84
C ARG A 102 -6.40 -10.49 -11.36
N ILE A 103 -5.48 -10.28 -10.42
CA ILE A 103 -4.07 -10.00 -10.69
C ILE A 103 -3.21 -11.10 -10.02
N GLU A 104 -2.09 -11.45 -10.62
CA GLU A 104 -1.17 -12.46 -10.07
C GLU A 104 -0.20 -11.86 -9.08
N HIS A 105 0.12 -10.57 -9.26
CA HIS A 105 1.05 -9.87 -8.40
C HIS A 105 0.70 -8.38 -8.30
N PRO A 106 0.84 -7.74 -7.12
CA PRO A 106 0.57 -6.29 -6.96
C PRO A 106 1.36 -5.37 -7.90
N ARG A 107 2.50 -5.82 -8.43
CA ARG A 107 3.29 -5.06 -9.42
C ARG A 107 2.54 -4.73 -10.71
N GLU A 108 1.44 -5.42 -10.98
CA GLU A 108 0.57 -5.11 -12.11
C GLU A 108 -0.21 -3.82 -11.93
N ARG A 109 -0.31 -3.33 -10.70
CA ARG A 109 -1.02 -2.10 -10.33
C ARG A 109 -0.13 -1.05 -9.69
N PHE A 110 0.89 -1.48 -8.95
CA PHE A 110 1.69 -0.60 -8.11
C PHE A 110 3.17 -0.77 -8.36
N SER A 111 3.91 0.33 -8.11
CA SER A 111 5.37 0.34 -8.05
C SER A 111 5.83 0.77 -6.66
N VAL A 112 6.98 0.26 -6.21
CA VAL A 112 7.58 0.71 -4.94
C VAL A 112 7.89 2.20 -5.00
N GLY A 113 7.47 2.94 -3.97
CA GLY A 113 7.57 4.40 -3.90
C GLY A 113 6.36 5.15 -4.44
N MET A 114 5.40 4.46 -5.08
CA MET A 114 4.17 5.06 -5.60
C MET A 114 3.31 5.58 -4.46
N ASP A 115 2.77 6.80 -4.62
CA ASP A 115 1.75 7.35 -3.75
C ASP A 115 0.37 6.89 -4.24
N ILE A 116 -0.41 6.30 -3.34
CA ILE A 116 -1.75 5.78 -3.62
C ILE A 116 -2.77 6.30 -2.60
N LYS A 117 -4.03 6.20 -2.95
CA LYS A 117 -5.12 6.31 -1.98
C LYS A 117 -5.59 4.91 -1.60
N ALA A 118 -6.01 4.74 -0.36
CA ALA A 118 -6.60 3.50 0.13
C ALA A 118 -7.75 3.81 1.08
N VAL A 119 -8.71 2.91 1.18
CA VAL A 119 -9.84 2.99 2.10
C VAL A 119 -9.55 2.14 3.32
N VAL A 120 -9.85 2.62 4.50
CA VAL A 120 -9.79 1.84 5.74
C VAL A 120 -10.91 0.80 5.72
N LYS A 121 -10.55 -0.48 5.60
CA LYS A 121 -11.49 -1.61 5.54
C LYS A 121 -11.90 -2.09 6.93
N SER A 122 -10.94 -2.27 7.81
CA SER A 122 -11.18 -2.65 9.21
C SER A 122 -10.07 -2.14 10.12
N ILE A 123 -10.38 -2.01 11.41
CA ILE A 123 -9.43 -1.64 12.46
C ILE A 123 -9.62 -2.66 13.59
N GLU A 124 -8.62 -3.53 13.78
CA GLU A 124 -8.65 -4.59 14.78
C GLU A 124 -7.33 -4.62 15.55
N ASN A 125 -7.39 -4.54 16.87
CA ASN A 125 -6.20 -4.58 17.74
C ASN A 125 -5.08 -3.62 17.30
N GLU A 126 -5.43 -2.37 16.97
CA GLU A 126 -4.53 -1.34 16.44
C GLU A 126 -3.90 -1.68 15.07
N ARG A 127 -4.36 -2.74 14.41
CA ARG A 127 -4.00 -3.07 13.03
C ARG A 127 -5.07 -2.55 12.08
N ILE A 128 -4.63 -1.82 11.06
CA ILE A 128 -5.48 -1.27 10.02
C ILE A 128 -5.37 -2.16 8.80
N SER A 129 -6.49 -2.67 8.33
CA SER A 129 -6.61 -3.34 7.04
C SER A 129 -7.12 -2.35 6.00
N LEU A 130 -6.55 -2.39 4.82
CA LEU A 130 -6.84 -1.43 3.75
C LEU A 130 -7.44 -2.14 2.54
N THR A 131 -8.12 -1.34 1.72
CA THR A 131 -8.61 -1.74 0.42
C THR A 131 -8.43 -0.58 -0.58
N HIS A 132 -8.26 -0.91 -1.86
CA HIS A 132 -8.07 0.07 -2.94
C HIS A 132 -9.16 -0.07 -4.00
N LYS A 133 -9.67 -1.27 -4.20
CA LYS A 133 -10.62 -1.59 -5.29
C LYS A 133 -11.89 -0.76 -5.27
N GLU A 134 -12.36 -0.33 -4.10
CA GLU A 134 -13.54 0.53 -3.97
C GLU A 134 -13.33 1.93 -4.57
N LEU A 135 -12.09 2.37 -4.73
CA LEU A 135 -11.75 3.66 -5.34
C LEU A 135 -11.70 3.61 -6.88
N LEU A 136 -11.82 2.42 -7.47
CA LEU A 136 -11.74 2.21 -8.91
C LEU A 136 -13.13 2.19 -9.58
N GLY A 137 -14.20 2.45 -8.81
CA GLY A 137 -15.57 2.36 -9.27
C GLY A 137 -16.11 0.93 -9.33
N THR A 138 -17.43 0.79 -9.45
CA THR A 138 -18.09 -0.51 -9.67
C THR A 138 -17.96 -0.93 -11.14
N TRP A 139 -18.33 -2.18 -11.45
CA TRP A 139 -18.39 -2.67 -12.83
C TRP A 139 -19.37 -1.85 -13.65
N GLU A 140 -20.55 -1.53 -13.09
CA GLU A 140 -21.61 -0.74 -13.72
C GLU A 140 -21.13 0.68 -14.03
N GLU A 141 -20.45 1.34 -13.10
CA GLU A 141 -19.88 2.68 -13.33
C GLU A 141 -18.79 2.66 -14.41
N ASN A 142 -17.98 1.60 -14.46
CA ASN A 142 -16.91 1.49 -15.46
C ASN A 142 -17.44 1.13 -16.85
N ILE A 143 -18.52 0.34 -16.98
CA ILE A 143 -19.08 -0.03 -18.29
C ILE A 143 -19.69 1.13 -19.04
N GLU A 144 -20.13 2.17 -18.34
CA GLU A 144 -20.72 3.39 -18.94
C GLU A 144 -19.75 4.14 -19.87
N TYR A 145 -18.43 3.91 -19.69
CA TYR A 145 -17.39 4.49 -20.55
C TYR A 145 -17.25 3.78 -21.90
N PHE A 146 -17.96 2.69 -22.13
CA PHE A 146 -17.83 1.85 -23.34
C PHE A 146 -19.15 1.69 -24.04
N SER A 147 -19.11 1.62 -25.39
CA SER A 147 -20.30 1.51 -26.23
C SER A 147 -20.26 0.21 -27.08
N VAL A 148 -21.44 -0.34 -27.35
CA VAL A 148 -21.55 -1.50 -28.23
C VAL A 148 -21.05 -1.14 -29.63
N GLY A 149 -20.15 -1.97 -30.19
CA GLY A 149 -19.51 -1.75 -31.49
C GLY A 149 -18.23 -0.91 -31.44
N GLU A 150 -17.83 -0.43 -30.30
CA GLU A 150 -16.58 0.30 -30.10
C GLU A 150 -15.38 -0.66 -30.17
N THR A 151 -14.28 -0.21 -30.79
CA THR A 151 -12.99 -0.92 -30.76
C THR A 151 -12.19 -0.46 -29.57
N VAL A 152 -11.89 -1.39 -28.66
CA VAL A 152 -11.18 -1.11 -27.41
C VAL A 152 -9.92 -1.96 -27.28
N ALA A 153 -8.93 -1.47 -26.55
CA ALA A 153 -7.77 -2.24 -26.14
C ALA A 153 -8.03 -2.86 -24.75
N GLY A 154 -7.47 -4.06 -24.52
CA GLY A 154 -7.56 -4.71 -23.21
C GLY A 154 -6.42 -5.69 -22.99
N ILE A 155 -6.25 -6.12 -21.75
CA ILE A 155 -5.22 -7.08 -21.33
C ILE A 155 -5.87 -8.44 -21.13
N VAL A 156 -5.38 -9.47 -21.82
CA VAL A 156 -5.85 -10.86 -21.65
C VAL A 156 -5.35 -11.39 -20.30
N ARG A 157 -6.25 -11.59 -19.34
CA ARG A 157 -5.93 -12.05 -17.98
C ARG A 157 -5.91 -13.55 -17.85
N SER A 158 -6.88 -14.24 -18.43
CA SER A 158 -6.91 -15.70 -18.48
C SER A 158 -7.60 -16.19 -19.75
N ILE A 159 -7.30 -17.41 -20.14
CA ILE A 159 -7.94 -18.10 -21.24
C ILE A 159 -8.52 -19.40 -20.69
N GLU A 160 -9.83 -19.57 -20.86
CA GLU A 160 -10.60 -20.72 -20.45
C GLU A 160 -11.17 -21.43 -21.70
N GLU A 161 -11.67 -22.65 -21.56
CA GLU A 161 -12.27 -23.40 -22.67
C GLU A 161 -13.44 -22.65 -23.34
N TYR A 162 -14.17 -21.84 -22.56
CA TYR A 162 -15.34 -21.09 -23.01
C TYR A 162 -15.03 -19.64 -23.42
N GLY A 163 -13.79 -19.17 -23.33
CA GLY A 163 -13.40 -17.82 -23.75
C GLY A 163 -12.23 -17.24 -23.02
N ALA A 164 -11.87 -16.00 -23.37
CA ALA A 164 -10.80 -15.24 -22.77
C ALA A 164 -11.34 -14.09 -21.93
N PHE A 165 -10.88 -13.96 -20.68
CA PHE A 165 -11.14 -12.79 -19.87
C PHE A 165 -10.18 -11.66 -20.23
N ILE A 166 -10.77 -10.56 -20.69
CA ILE A 166 -10.04 -9.37 -21.13
C ILE A 166 -10.38 -8.22 -20.19
N GLU A 167 -9.36 -7.70 -19.52
CA GLU A 167 -9.49 -6.52 -18.69
C GLU A 167 -9.43 -5.26 -19.55
N LEU A 168 -10.50 -4.47 -19.52
CA LEU A 168 -10.63 -3.19 -20.22
C LEU A 168 -10.26 -2.02 -19.29
N ALA A 169 -10.53 -2.16 -18.00
CA ALA A 169 -10.14 -1.24 -16.93
C ALA A 169 -9.90 -2.05 -15.64
N PRO A 170 -9.23 -1.49 -14.61
CA PRO A 170 -8.88 -2.23 -13.38
C PRO A 170 -10.04 -2.93 -12.68
N ASN A 171 -11.28 -2.44 -12.84
CA ASN A 171 -12.50 -3.05 -12.28
C ASN A 171 -13.49 -3.49 -13.36
N LEU A 172 -13.08 -3.58 -14.62
CA LEU A 172 -13.93 -3.98 -15.73
C LEU A 172 -13.23 -5.05 -16.56
N ALA A 173 -13.76 -6.25 -16.54
CA ALA A 173 -13.35 -7.33 -17.43
C ALA A 173 -14.54 -7.82 -18.26
N GLY A 174 -14.30 -8.07 -19.53
CA GLY A 174 -15.24 -8.69 -20.46
C GLY A 174 -14.81 -10.11 -20.79
N LEU A 175 -15.75 -10.95 -21.24
CA LEU A 175 -15.50 -12.27 -21.79
C LEU A 175 -15.55 -12.20 -23.31
N ALA A 176 -14.45 -12.55 -23.98
CA ALA A 176 -14.39 -12.72 -25.42
C ALA A 176 -14.52 -14.20 -25.81
N GLU A 177 -15.18 -14.47 -26.95
CA GLU A 177 -15.27 -15.83 -27.49
C GLU A 177 -13.87 -16.41 -27.74
N PRO A 178 -13.71 -17.74 -27.61
CA PRO A 178 -12.42 -18.39 -27.82
C PRO A 178 -11.95 -18.20 -29.26
N LYS A 179 -10.68 -17.78 -29.42
CA LYS A 179 -9.97 -17.70 -30.70
C LYS A 179 -8.56 -18.23 -30.52
N GLU A 180 -8.05 -18.99 -31.49
CA GLU A 180 -6.74 -19.64 -31.44
C GLU A 180 -5.55 -18.65 -31.30
N GLU A 181 -5.73 -17.38 -31.66
CA GLU A 181 -4.68 -16.37 -31.68
C GLU A 181 -4.55 -15.55 -30.37
N ILE A 182 -5.47 -15.73 -29.41
CA ILE A 182 -5.45 -14.96 -28.17
C ILE A 182 -4.44 -15.58 -27.19
N LYS A 183 -3.54 -14.75 -26.63
CA LYS A 183 -2.54 -15.14 -25.63
C LYS A 183 -2.64 -14.23 -24.42
N PRO A 184 -2.31 -14.73 -23.20
CA PRO A 184 -2.22 -13.91 -22.00
C PRO A 184 -1.09 -12.87 -22.08
N GLY A 185 -1.31 -11.65 -21.48
CA GLY A 185 -0.33 -10.59 -21.38
C GLY A 185 -0.57 -9.37 -22.22
#